data_847fbe992588cf60fa7d511c5f5578f1
#
_entry.id   847fbe992588cf60fa7d511c5f5578f1
#
_cell.length_a   1.000
_cell.length_b   1.000
_cell.length_c   1.000
_cell.angle_alpha   90.00
_cell.angle_beta   90.00
_cell.angle_gamma   90.00
#
_symmetry.space_group_name_H-M   'P 1'
#
loop_
_entity.id
_entity.type
_entity.pdbx_description
1 polymer ?
#
loop_
_entity_poly.entity_id
_entity_poly.type
_entity_poly.pdbx_seq_one_letter_code
_entity_poly.pdbx_strand_id
1 'polypeptide(L)'
;MRVFINGFGRIGRSVLRAWALDIVGRVPRHWADVQIVGINDIAAAEMCAYLFEFDSVFGPWGGSVALHEGALVVNGTAIPLTQAPDLSALDLSGVDLVMECTGRAD
;
A
#
# COMPACT_ATOMS: atom_id res chain seq x y z
N MET A 1 -5.59 -9.29 -10.88
CA MET A 1 -6.40 -8.11 -10.47
C MET A 1 -5.47 -6.99 -10.04
N ARG A 2 -5.68 -5.82 -10.57
CA ARG A 2 -4.84 -4.65 -10.27
C ARG A 2 -5.58 -3.79 -9.25
N VAL A 3 -4.99 -3.67 -8.07
CA VAL A 3 -5.63 -3.04 -6.91
C VAL A 3 -4.90 -1.74 -6.55
N PHE A 4 -5.67 -0.69 -6.31
CA PHE A 4 -5.17 0.60 -5.84
C PHE A 4 -5.71 0.85 -4.43
N ILE A 5 -4.83 1.22 -3.50
CA ILE A 5 -5.21 1.49 -2.11
C ILE A 5 -5.34 3.00 -1.92
N ASN A 6 -6.54 3.46 -1.61
CA ASN A 6 -6.77 4.86 -1.28
C ASN A 6 -6.88 5.02 0.23
N GLY A 7 -5.86 5.61 0.81
CA GLY A 7 -5.74 5.77 2.25
C GLY A 7 -4.80 4.74 2.85
N PHE A 8 -3.67 5.22 3.39
CA PHE A 8 -2.65 4.34 3.95
C PHE A 8 -2.63 4.45 5.47
N GLY A 9 -3.84 4.44 6.04
CA GLY A 9 -4.02 4.32 7.47
C GLY A 9 -3.84 2.88 7.91
N ARG A 10 -4.37 2.56 9.09
CA ARG A 10 -4.16 1.24 9.69
C ARG A 10 -4.67 0.11 8.79
N ILE A 11 -5.85 0.28 8.20
CA ILE A 11 -6.43 -0.76 7.33
C ILE A 11 -5.62 -0.91 6.05
N GLY A 12 -5.27 0.20 5.40
CA GLY A 12 -4.49 0.14 4.16
C GLY A 12 -3.12 -0.49 4.38
N ARG A 13 -2.46 -0.17 5.49
CA ARG A 13 -1.17 -0.78 5.83
C ARG A 13 -1.31 -2.27 6.11
N SER A 14 -2.42 -2.69 6.75
CA SER A 14 -2.66 -4.11 6.99
C SER A 14 -2.88 -4.88 5.69
N VAL A 15 -3.57 -4.28 4.75
CA VAL A 15 -3.79 -4.90 3.42
C VAL A 15 -2.45 -5.08 2.72
N LEU A 16 -1.62 -4.05 2.69
CA LEU A 16 -0.32 -4.14 2.04
C LEU A 16 0.56 -5.19 2.71
N ARG A 17 0.54 -5.23 4.04
CA ARG A 17 1.33 -6.20 4.80
C ARG A 17 0.90 -7.63 4.47
N ALA A 18 -0.41 -7.89 4.44
CA ALA A 18 -0.91 -9.22 4.11
C ALA A 18 -0.50 -9.65 2.70
N TRP A 19 -0.62 -8.73 1.74
CA TRP A 19 -0.21 -9.00 0.38
C TRP A 19 1.29 -9.30 0.29
N ALA A 20 2.11 -8.51 0.95
CA ALA A 20 3.56 -8.69 0.92
C ALA A 20 3.99 -9.99 1.61
N LEU A 21 3.30 -10.40 2.67
CA LEU A 21 3.58 -11.67 3.32
C LEU A 21 3.25 -12.86 2.42
N ASP A 22 2.16 -12.76 1.67
CA ASP A 22 1.79 -13.82 0.73
C ASP A 22 2.84 -13.94 -0.38
N ILE A 23 3.31 -12.80 -0.89
CA ILE A 23 4.33 -12.76 -1.93
C ILE A 23 5.61 -13.47 -1.47
N VAL A 24 5.99 -13.33 -0.20
CA VAL A 24 7.19 -13.99 0.31
C VAL A 24 6.93 -15.40 0.83
N GLY A 25 5.70 -15.90 0.67
CA GLY A 25 5.39 -17.29 1.00
C GLY A 25 5.19 -17.57 2.46
N ARG A 26 4.89 -16.56 3.27
CA ARG A 26 4.70 -16.73 4.72
C ARG A 26 3.28 -17.11 5.11
N VAL A 27 2.32 -16.97 4.19
CA VAL A 27 0.92 -17.28 4.41
C VAL A 27 0.39 -18.02 3.18
N PRO A 28 -0.78 -18.65 3.27
CA PRO A 28 -1.39 -19.29 2.09
C PRO A 28 -1.55 -18.27 0.97
N ARG A 29 -1.37 -18.70 -0.26
CA ARG A 29 -1.30 -17.84 -1.41
C ARG A 29 -2.68 -17.42 -1.91
N HIS A 30 -3.34 -16.59 -1.11
CA HIS A 30 -4.66 -16.06 -1.48
C HIS A 30 -4.56 -14.88 -2.44
N TRP A 31 -3.39 -14.27 -2.55
CA TRP A 31 -3.17 -13.02 -3.27
C TRP A 31 -2.38 -13.22 -4.56
N ALA A 32 -2.30 -14.48 -5.04
CA ALA A 32 -1.42 -14.82 -6.17
C ALA A 32 -1.72 -13.99 -7.42
N ASP A 33 -2.99 -13.64 -7.64
CA ASP A 33 -3.42 -12.88 -8.82
C ASP A 33 -3.61 -11.40 -8.53
N VAL A 34 -3.21 -10.92 -7.35
CA VAL A 34 -3.40 -9.54 -6.95
C VAL A 34 -2.09 -8.77 -7.09
N GLN A 35 -2.15 -7.63 -7.77
CA GLN A 35 -1.04 -6.68 -7.83
C GLN A 35 -1.49 -5.40 -7.15
N ILE A 36 -0.69 -4.90 -6.21
CA ILE A 36 -0.91 -3.58 -5.64
C ILE A 36 -0.19 -2.58 -6.56
N VAL A 37 -0.97 -1.83 -7.31
CA VAL A 37 -0.41 -0.98 -8.37
C VAL A 37 -0.26 0.47 -7.97
N GLY A 38 -0.75 0.85 -6.79
CA GLY A 38 -0.57 2.20 -6.29
C GLY A 38 -1.18 2.38 -4.92
N ILE A 39 -0.71 3.38 -4.21
CA ILE A 39 -1.19 3.79 -2.90
C ILE A 39 -1.32 5.31 -2.92
N ASN A 40 -2.42 5.82 -2.39
CA ASN A 40 -2.60 7.26 -2.24
C ASN A 40 -2.95 7.58 -0.79
N ASP A 41 -2.28 8.62 -0.25
CA ASP A 41 -2.60 9.16 1.07
C ASP A 41 -2.15 10.62 1.11
N ILE A 42 -2.90 11.46 1.81
CA ILE A 42 -2.53 12.87 1.91
C ILE A 42 -1.32 13.11 2.79
N ALA A 43 -0.94 12.15 3.62
CA ALA A 43 0.26 12.25 4.44
C ALA A 43 1.52 12.20 3.58
N ALA A 44 2.60 12.76 4.10
CA ALA A 44 3.88 12.74 3.41
C ALA A 44 4.36 11.31 3.18
N ALA A 45 5.04 11.10 2.06
CA ALA A 45 5.54 9.76 1.70
C ALA A 45 6.43 9.16 2.79
N GLU A 46 7.27 9.98 3.41
CA GLU A 46 8.16 9.53 4.48
C GLU A 46 7.38 9.01 5.69
N MET A 47 6.27 9.66 6.01
CA MET A 47 5.42 9.24 7.11
C MET A 47 4.75 7.90 6.78
N CYS A 48 4.28 7.73 5.54
CA CYS A 48 3.68 6.48 5.11
C CYS A 48 4.66 5.32 5.22
N ALA A 49 5.88 5.53 4.76
CA ALA A 49 6.93 4.50 4.83
C ALA A 49 7.28 4.16 6.28
N TYR A 50 7.43 5.19 7.12
CA TYR A 50 7.73 5.01 8.54
C TYR A 50 6.63 4.20 9.23
N LEU A 51 5.37 4.57 9.01
CA LEU A 51 4.26 3.88 9.65
C LEU A 51 4.15 2.44 9.19
N PHE A 52 4.41 2.16 7.92
CA PHE A 52 4.36 0.78 7.45
C PHE A 52 5.46 -0.05 8.11
N GLU A 53 6.66 0.50 8.22
CA GLU A 53 7.79 -0.23 8.78
C GLU A 53 7.62 -0.48 10.28
N PHE A 54 7.06 0.47 11.02
CA PHE A 54 7.04 0.46 12.47
C PHE A 54 5.64 0.42 13.09
N ASP A 55 4.60 0.11 12.31
CA ASP A 55 3.25 0.06 12.85
C ASP A 55 3.16 -0.98 13.96
N SER A 56 2.60 -0.57 15.09
CA SER A 56 2.66 -1.33 16.33
C SER A 56 1.74 -2.54 16.38
N VAL A 57 0.71 -2.61 15.54
CA VAL A 57 -0.28 -3.69 15.67
C VAL A 57 0.35 -5.06 15.43
N PHE A 58 1.22 -5.15 14.42
CA PHE A 58 1.91 -6.40 14.07
C PHE A 58 3.40 -6.34 14.36
N GLY A 59 3.86 -5.28 15.03
CA GLY A 59 5.27 -5.04 15.24
C GLY A 59 5.97 -4.52 13.99
N PRO A 60 7.27 -4.32 14.05
CA PRO A 60 8.04 -3.82 12.90
C PRO A 60 7.93 -4.76 11.71
N TRP A 61 7.94 -4.18 10.51
CA TRP A 61 8.00 -4.97 9.30
C TRP A 61 9.35 -5.67 9.21
N GLY A 62 9.34 -6.98 9.06
CA GLY A 62 10.57 -7.77 9.06
C GLY A 62 11.29 -7.82 7.72
N GLY A 63 10.73 -7.22 6.67
CA GLY A 63 11.34 -7.18 5.36
C GLY A 63 11.95 -5.83 5.05
N SER A 64 12.26 -5.57 3.79
CA SER A 64 12.83 -4.29 3.39
C SER A 64 11.72 -3.32 3.01
N VAL A 65 11.91 -2.05 3.40
CA VAL A 65 11.02 -0.94 3.03
C VAL A 65 11.90 0.26 2.73
N ALA A 66 11.66 0.92 1.62
CA ALA A 66 12.38 2.12 1.25
C ALA A 66 11.49 3.03 0.41
N LEU A 67 11.84 4.30 0.34
CA LEU A 67 11.26 5.23 -0.63
C LEU A 67 12.27 5.45 -1.74
N HIS A 68 11.80 5.39 -2.99
CA HIS A 68 12.65 5.64 -4.12
C HIS A 68 11.83 6.28 -5.24
N GLU A 69 12.18 7.52 -5.58
CA GLU A 69 11.57 8.24 -6.69
C GLU A 69 10.04 8.25 -6.63
N GLY A 70 9.49 8.51 -5.43
CA GLY A 70 8.05 8.59 -5.25
C GLY A 70 7.34 7.27 -5.14
N ALA A 71 8.07 6.17 -5.01
CA ALA A 71 7.49 4.85 -4.82
C ALA A 71 7.88 4.27 -3.47
N LEU A 72 6.95 3.52 -2.89
CA LEU A 72 7.24 2.71 -1.71
C LEU A 72 7.74 1.36 -2.20
N VAL A 73 8.98 1.03 -1.86
CA VAL A 73 9.60 -0.22 -2.30
C VAL A 73 9.53 -1.20 -1.13
N VAL A 74 8.73 -2.25 -1.31
CA VAL A 74 8.54 -3.28 -0.29
C VAL A 74 9.09 -4.59 -0.82
N ASN A 75 10.11 -5.13 -0.17
CA ASN A 75 10.77 -6.36 -0.57
C ASN A 75 11.17 -6.35 -2.05
N GLY A 76 11.63 -5.20 -2.54
CA GLY A 76 12.08 -5.05 -3.91
C GLY A 76 11.00 -4.72 -4.93
N THR A 77 9.74 -4.68 -4.52
CA THR A 77 8.63 -4.31 -5.40
C THR A 77 8.29 -2.84 -5.22
N ALA A 78 8.39 -2.05 -6.28
CA ALA A 78 8.09 -0.63 -6.22
C ALA A 78 6.60 -0.40 -6.42
N ILE A 79 5.98 0.32 -5.49
CA ILE A 79 4.56 0.66 -5.54
C ILE A 79 4.46 2.19 -5.56
N PRO A 80 3.94 2.78 -6.63
CA PRO A 80 3.80 4.24 -6.69
C PRO A 80 2.97 4.77 -5.51
N LEU A 81 3.44 5.84 -4.91
CA LEU A 81 2.81 6.45 -3.75
C LEU A 81 2.48 7.90 -4.09
N THR A 82 1.22 8.28 -3.99
CA THR A 82 0.77 9.62 -4.31
C THR A 82 0.14 10.29 -3.10
N GLN A 83 0.04 11.62 -3.15
CA GLN A 83 -0.52 12.42 -2.07
C GLN A 83 -1.68 13.29 -2.56
N ALA A 84 -2.47 12.78 -3.48
CA ALA A 84 -3.60 13.52 -4.01
C ALA A 84 -4.73 13.62 -2.98
N PRO A 85 -5.34 14.80 -2.81
CA PRO A 85 -6.46 14.91 -1.88
C PRO A 85 -7.73 14.23 -2.40
N ASP A 86 -7.80 13.95 -3.69
CA ASP A 86 -8.97 13.37 -4.32
C ASP A 86 -8.51 12.44 -5.45
N LEU A 87 -9.14 11.28 -5.57
CA LEU A 87 -8.81 10.32 -6.61
C LEU A 87 -9.03 10.86 -8.02
N SER A 88 -9.88 11.87 -8.18
CA SER A 88 -10.13 12.45 -9.51
C SER A 88 -8.87 13.07 -10.12
N ALA A 89 -7.86 13.37 -9.30
CA ALA A 89 -6.59 13.91 -9.78
C ALA A 89 -5.64 12.83 -10.28
N LEU A 90 -6.02 11.56 -10.17
CA LEU A 90 -5.14 10.44 -10.49
C LEU A 90 -5.64 9.71 -11.73
N ASP A 91 -4.68 9.15 -12.47
CA ASP A 91 -5.01 8.28 -13.59
C ASP A 91 -5.14 6.85 -13.05
N LEU A 92 -6.38 6.38 -12.97
CA LEU A 92 -6.67 5.04 -12.48
C LEU A 92 -6.98 4.07 -13.62
N SER A 93 -6.60 4.40 -14.84
CA SER A 93 -6.81 3.49 -15.96
C SER A 93 -6.01 2.20 -15.71
N GLY A 94 -6.60 1.08 -16.02
CA GLY A 94 -5.97 -0.22 -15.76
C GLY A 94 -6.13 -0.73 -14.34
N VAL A 95 -6.75 0.04 -13.44
CA VAL A 95 -7.05 -0.42 -12.08
C VAL A 95 -8.36 -1.17 -12.08
N ASP A 96 -8.36 -2.38 -11.52
CA ASP A 96 -9.56 -3.21 -11.45
C ASP A 96 -10.38 -2.92 -10.19
N LEU A 97 -9.71 -2.56 -9.10
CA LEU A 97 -10.37 -2.36 -7.81
C LEU A 97 -9.66 -1.26 -7.04
N VAL A 98 -10.43 -0.32 -6.51
CA VAL A 98 -9.92 0.68 -5.56
C VAL A 98 -10.41 0.29 -4.19
N MET A 99 -9.48 0.08 -3.26
CA MET A 99 -9.82 -0.19 -1.86
C MET A 99 -9.82 1.12 -1.10
N GLU A 100 -10.99 1.51 -0.61
CA GLU A 100 -11.15 2.76 0.12
C GLU A 100 -10.82 2.53 1.58
N CYS A 101 -9.66 3.01 2.01
CA CYS A 101 -9.13 2.76 3.35
C CYS A 101 -8.84 4.05 4.11
N THR A 102 -9.44 5.18 3.70
CA THR A 102 -9.16 6.46 4.33
C THR A 102 -9.84 6.60 5.70
N GLY A 103 -10.86 5.81 5.96
CA GLY A 103 -11.67 6.00 7.16
C GLY A 103 -12.60 7.20 7.08
N ARG A 104 -12.68 7.84 5.92
CA ARG A 104 -13.53 9.01 5.69
C ARG A 104 -14.65 8.69 4.70
N ALA A 105 -15.26 7.54 4.89
CA ALA A 105 -16.38 7.12 4.06
C ALA A 105 -17.59 8.01 4.36
N ASP A 106 -17.98 8.78 3.42
CA ASP A 106 -19.10 9.69 3.57
C ASP A 106 -20.38 9.11 2.97
#